data_91558f1d18762dcb5facf646da027b0f
#
_entry.id   91558f1d18762dcb5facf646da027b0f
#
_cell.length_a   1.000
_cell.length_b   1.000
_cell.length_c   1.000
_cell.angle_alpha   90.00
_cell.angle_beta   90.00
_cell.angle_gamma   90.00
#
_symmetry.space_group_name_H-M   'P 1'
#
loop_
_entity.id
_entity.type
_entity.pdbx_description
1 polymer ?
#
loop_
_entity_poly.entity_id
_entity_poly.type
_entity_poly.pdbx_seq_one_letter_code
_entity_poly.pdbx_strand_id
1 'polypeptide(L)'
;ALPIYEVSRKFKELTNTLSLTNNDFIRTSEKRHKEYVQEIWKKIMKNGDIYLGNYKGWYSIRDENFISENEIKNDKNNNKLGPSGDILKWVEEPSYFFKLSKWRNKLLEFYKSNENFIMPKSRYNEVVKFVEGGLSDLSISRNSFDWGIKVPESPEHVIYVWLDAL
;
A
#
# COMPACT_ATOMS: atom_id res chain seq x y z
N ALA A 1 5.21 19.93 10.59
CA ALA A 1 6.35 19.00 10.73
C ALA A 1 6.72 18.74 12.21
N LEU A 2 6.81 19.79 13.07
CA LEU A 2 7.16 19.65 14.49
C LEU A 2 6.25 18.67 15.27
N PRO A 3 4.90 18.74 15.19
CA PRO A 3 4.03 17.83 15.94
C PRO A 3 4.27 16.34 15.61
N ILE A 4 4.52 16.03 14.33
CA ILE A 4 4.79 14.64 13.88
C ILE A 4 6.09 14.10 14.49
N TYR A 5 7.14 14.93 14.58
CA TYR A 5 8.40 14.54 15.20
C TYR A 5 8.25 14.31 16.70
N GLU A 6 7.50 15.13 17.40
CA GLU A 6 7.24 14.97 18.83
C GLU A 6 6.44 13.70 19.12
N VAL A 7 5.39 13.45 18.37
CA VAL A 7 4.59 12.21 18.50
C VAL A 7 5.46 10.98 18.21
N SER A 8 6.22 10.99 17.13
CA SER A 8 7.13 9.88 16.79
C SER A 8 8.18 9.62 17.87
N ARG A 9 8.71 10.68 18.52
CA ARG A 9 9.64 10.53 19.64
C ARG A 9 8.97 9.83 20.83
N LYS A 10 7.72 10.19 21.16
CA LYS A 10 6.96 9.52 22.22
C LYS A 10 6.76 8.04 21.93
N PHE A 11 6.47 7.67 20.68
CA PHE A 11 6.41 6.26 20.29
C PHE A 11 7.75 5.53 20.47
N LYS A 12 8.86 6.18 20.14
CA LYS A 12 10.19 5.63 20.39
C LYS A 12 10.47 5.49 21.89
N GLU A 13 10.10 6.47 22.71
CA GLU A 13 10.26 6.43 24.16
C GLU A 13 9.41 5.33 24.81
N LEU A 14 8.25 5.01 24.22
CA LEU A 14 7.37 3.94 24.66
C LEU A 14 8.06 2.57 24.65
N THR A 15 9.00 2.33 23.75
CA THR A 15 9.79 1.08 23.71
C THR A 15 10.53 0.85 25.03
N ASN A 16 11.10 1.92 25.61
CA ASN A 16 11.80 1.85 26.89
C ASN A 16 10.82 1.65 28.05
N THR A 17 9.69 2.38 28.03
CA THR A 17 8.63 2.28 29.08
C THR A 17 8.06 0.87 29.17
N LEU A 18 7.88 0.21 28.03
CA LEU A 18 7.34 -1.15 27.94
C LEU A 18 8.42 -2.23 28.00
N SER A 19 9.70 -1.85 28.21
CA SER A 19 10.84 -2.78 28.24
C SER A 19 10.91 -3.67 27.00
N LEU A 20 10.61 -3.10 25.81
CA LEU A 20 10.69 -3.83 24.55
C LEU A 20 12.15 -4.09 24.15
N THR A 21 12.42 -5.27 23.61
CA THR A 21 13.76 -5.71 23.18
C THR A 21 13.99 -5.51 21.67
N ASN A 22 13.33 -4.54 21.08
CA ASN A 22 13.52 -4.22 19.66
C ASN A 22 14.95 -3.68 19.41
N ASN A 23 15.54 -4.07 18.29
CA ASN A 23 16.90 -3.68 17.92
C ASN A 23 16.95 -2.35 17.19
N ASP A 24 15.84 -1.92 16.60
CA ASP A 24 15.77 -0.70 15.82
C ASP A 24 14.37 -0.07 15.88
N PHE A 25 14.30 1.21 15.56
CA PHE A 25 13.07 1.98 15.37
C PHE A 25 13.24 2.83 14.12
N ILE A 26 12.65 2.40 13.01
CA ILE A 26 12.74 3.07 11.72
C ILE A 26 11.53 3.98 11.48
N ARG A 27 11.75 5.06 10.76
CA ARG A 27 10.70 5.95 10.25
C ARG A 27 10.78 6.03 8.74
N THR A 28 9.63 6.03 8.07
CA THR A 28 9.56 6.13 6.60
C THR A 28 10.13 7.46 6.05
N SER A 29 10.28 8.47 6.92
CA SER A 29 10.93 9.75 6.59
C SER A 29 12.46 9.73 6.66
N GLU A 30 13.07 8.67 7.20
CA GLU A 30 14.52 8.56 7.30
C GLU A 30 15.17 8.33 5.93
N LYS A 31 16.38 8.90 5.76
CA LYS A 31 17.13 8.79 4.50
C LYS A 31 17.37 7.31 4.13
N ARG A 32 17.82 6.50 5.09
CA ARG A 32 18.08 5.06 4.89
C ARG A 32 16.85 4.30 4.37
N HIS A 33 15.67 4.63 4.89
CA HIS A 33 14.42 4.01 4.44
C HIS A 33 14.09 4.42 2.99
N LYS A 34 14.15 5.73 2.70
CA LYS A 34 13.85 6.26 1.36
C LYS A 34 14.77 5.68 0.29
N GLU A 35 16.06 5.60 0.57
CA GLU A 35 17.05 5.01 -0.33
C GLU A 35 16.75 3.54 -0.61
N TYR A 36 16.45 2.77 0.44
CA TYR A 36 16.13 1.36 0.30
C TYR A 36 14.85 1.11 -0.50
N VAL A 37 13.79 1.88 -0.25
CA VAL A 37 12.54 1.80 -1.02
C VAL A 37 12.78 2.09 -2.50
N GLN A 38 13.59 3.09 -2.83
CA GLN A 38 13.95 3.40 -4.21
C GLN A 38 14.80 2.29 -4.87
N GLU A 39 15.67 1.62 -4.11
CA GLU A 39 16.43 0.46 -4.61
C GLU A 39 15.51 -0.73 -4.91
N ILE A 40 14.56 -1.03 -4.01
CA ILE A 40 13.55 -2.06 -4.24
C ILE A 40 12.72 -1.72 -5.49
N TRP A 41 12.26 -0.47 -5.61
CA TRP A 41 11.53 -0.01 -6.79
C TRP A 41 12.29 -0.32 -8.07
N LYS A 42 13.55 0.11 -8.16
CA LYS A 42 14.42 -0.12 -9.33
C LYS A 42 14.58 -1.61 -9.65
N LYS A 43 14.74 -2.42 -8.62
CA LYS A 43 14.87 -3.88 -8.76
C LYS A 43 13.60 -4.51 -9.35
N ILE A 44 12.43 -4.14 -8.81
CA ILE A 44 11.14 -4.67 -9.28
C ILE A 44 10.84 -4.16 -10.70
N MET A 45 11.14 -2.89 -10.98
CA MET A 45 11.01 -2.31 -12.33
C MET A 45 11.90 -3.04 -13.33
N LYS A 46 13.16 -3.28 -13.00
CA LYS A 46 14.10 -4.04 -13.85
C LYS A 46 13.60 -5.46 -14.13
N ASN A 47 12.90 -6.08 -13.20
CA ASN A 47 12.31 -7.42 -13.39
C ASN A 47 11.06 -7.40 -14.28
N GLY A 48 10.58 -6.23 -14.69
CA GLY A 48 9.38 -6.06 -15.51
C GLY A 48 8.07 -6.32 -14.73
N ASP A 49 8.11 -6.21 -13.41
CA ASP A 49 6.96 -6.41 -12.52
C ASP A 49 6.22 -5.12 -12.19
N ILE A 50 6.70 -3.96 -12.69
CA ILE A 50 6.02 -2.66 -12.61
C ILE A 50 5.71 -2.17 -14.03
N TYR A 51 4.55 -1.53 -14.20
CA TYR A 51 4.17 -0.84 -15.45
C TYR A 51 3.38 0.42 -15.15
N LEU A 52 3.44 1.40 -16.05
CA LEU A 52 2.59 2.59 -16.00
C LEU A 52 1.23 2.27 -16.63
N GLY A 53 0.16 2.59 -15.93
CA GLY A 53 -1.22 2.45 -16.39
C GLY A 53 -2.08 3.62 -15.89
N ASN A 54 -3.38 3.56 -16.15
CA ASN A 54 -4.34 4.54 -15.64
C ASN A 54 -5.17 3.89 -14.54
N TYR A 55 -5.16 4.50 -13.37
CA TYR A 55 -6.09 4.16 -12.31
C TYR A 55 -7.39 4.94 -12.49
N LYS A 56 -8.51 4.24 -12.48
CA LYS A 56 -9.85 4.83 -12.62
C LYS A 56 -10.73 4.32 -11.50
N GLY A 57 -11.43 5.21 -10.84
CA GLY A 57 -12.32 4.79 -9.77
C GLY A 57 -13.00 5.94 -9.03
N TRP A 58 -13.91 5.56 -8.14
CA TRP A 58 -14.56 6.46 -7.23
C TRP A 58 -13.66 6.73 -6.02
N TYR A 59 -13.27 7.98 -5.83
CA TYR A 59 -12.33 8.42 -4.81
C TYR A 59 -13.03 9.21 -3.71
N SER A 60 -12.79 8.84 -2.46
CA SER A 60 -13.15 9.61 -1.28
C SER A 60 -12.02 10.59 -0.96
N ILE A 61 -12.30 11.89 -1.03
CA ILE A 61 -11.33 12.92 -0.62
C ILE A 61 -11.14 12.88 0.89
N ARG A 62 -12.18 12.54 1.64
CA ARG A 62 -12.16 12.49 3.10
C ARG A 62 -11.30 11.34 3.61
N ASP A 63 -11.46 10.17 3.02
CA ASP A 63 -10.77 8.95 3.46
C ASP A 63 -9.43 8.74 2.71
N GLU A 64 -9.14 9.67 1.75
CA GLU A 64 -7.93 9.63 0.90
C GLU A 64 -7.74 8.26 0.23
N ASN A 65 -8.85 7.62 -0.20
CA ASN A 65 -8.85 6.25 -0.72
C ASN A 65 -9.84 6.09 -1.89
N PHE A 66 -9.54 5.13 -2.76
CA PHE A 66 -10.48 4.65 -3.77
C PHE A 66 -11.44 3.64 -3.14
N ILE A 67 -12.71 3.79 -3.46
CA ILE A 67 -13.80 3.00 -2.91
C ILE A 67 -14.23 1.96 -3.94
N SER A 68 -14.31 0.71 -3.51
CA SER A 68 -14.78 -0.39 -4.35
C SER A 68 -16.28 -0.24 -4.64
N GLU A 69 -16.71 -0.65 -5.83
CA GLU A 69 -18.10 -0.45 -6.29
C GLU A 69 -19.14 -1.08 -5.35
N ASN A 70 -18.80 -2.17 -4.69
CA ASN A 70 -19.68 -2.86 -3.73
C ASN A 70 -19.84 -2.11 -2.38
N GLU A 71 -18.98 -1.14 -2.10
CA GLU A 71 -19.05 -0.30 -0.89
C GLU A 71 -19.76 1.03 -1.15
N ILE A 72 -20.04 1.37 -2.43
CA ILE A 72 -20.67 2.62 -2.82
C ILE A 72 -22.16 2.56 -2.55
N LYS A 73 -22.68 3.61 -1.91
CA LYS A 73 -24.12 3.83 -1.72
C LYS A 73 -24.56 5.04 -2.54
N ASN A 74 -25.81 5.09 -2.94
CA ASN A 74 -26.41 6.28 -3.56
C ASN A 74 -27.26 7.02 -2.52
N ASP A 75 -27.18 8.36 -2.54
CA ASP A 75 -28.09 9.20 -1.78
C ASP A 75 -29.43 9.41 -2.53
N LYS A 76 -30.33 10.21 -1.94
CA LYS A 76 -31.65 10.54 -2.55
C LYS A 76 -31.51 11.35 -3.85
N ASN A 77 -30.37 12.00 -4.08
CA ASN A 77 -30.09 12.80 -5.26
C ASN A 77 -29.20 12.04 -6.27
N ASN A 78 -29.04 10.73 -6.07
CA ASN A 78 -28.23 9.84 -6.89
C ASN A 78 -26.70 10.15 -6.88
N ASN A 79 -26.22 10.88 -5.86
CA ASN A 79 -24.78 11.03 -5.63
C ASN A 79 -24.20 9.73 -5.06
N LYS A 80 -23.03 9.38 -5.50
CA LYS A 80 -22.30 8.23 -4.95
C LYS A 80 -21.62 8.61 -3.63
N LEU A 81 -21.90 7.83 -2.59
CA LEU A 81 -21.37 8.03 -1.26
C LEU A 81 -20.42 6.92 -0.89
N GLY A 82 -19.30 7.28 -0.25
CA GLY A 82 -18.37 6.36 0.39
C GLY A 82 -18.89 5.81 1.72
N PRO A 83 -18.17 4.84 2.31
CA PRO A 83 -18.50 4.27 3.64
C PRO A 83 -18.61 5.33 4.74
N SER A 84 -17.81 6.38 4.68
CA SER A 84 -17.81 7.51 5.62
C SER A 84 -18.90 8.55 5.34
N GLY A 85 -19.75 8.31 4.33
CA GLY A 85 -20.88 9.17 3.94
C GLY A 85 -20.49 10.43 3.14
N ASP A 86 -19.28 10.54 2.67
CA ASP A 86 -18.81 11.62 1.79
C ASP A 86 -19.18 11.37 0.33
N ILE A 87 -19.31 12.45 -0.42
CA ILE A 87 -19.58 12.38 -1.86
C ILE A 87 -18.31 12.00 -2.60
N LEU A 88 -18.38 10.88 -3.33
CA LEU A 88 -17.27 10.38 -4.11
C LEU A 88 -17.08 11.17 -5.40
N LYS A 89 -15.83 11.30 -5.83
CA LYS A 89 -15.47 11.85 -7.13
C LYS A 89 -14.90 10.76 -8.03
N TRP A 90 -15.30 10.77 -9.30
CA TRP A 90 -14.64 9.94 -10.29
C TRP A 90 -13.29 10.54 -10.62
N VAL A 91 -12.22 9.75 -10.43
CA VAL A 91 -10.85 10.16 -10.67
C VAL A 91 -10.24 9.21 -11.70
N GLU A 92 -9.51 9.76 -12.63
CA GLU A 92 -8.65 9.02 -13.55
C GLU A 92 -7.26 9.66 -13.49
N GLU A 93 -6.29 8.88 -13.06
CA GLU A 93 -4.91 9.34 -12.92
C GLU A 93 -3.91 8.30 -13.42
N PRO A 94 -2.80 8.72 -14.05
CA PRO A 94 -1.70 7.81 -14.32
C PRO A 94 -1.12 7.28 -13.00
N SER A 95 -0.86 5.98 -12.96
CA SER A 95 -0.28 5.33 -11.79
C SER A 95 0.62 4.18 -12.22
N TYR A 96 1.66 3.93 -11.45
CA TYR A 96 2.45 2.70 -11.60
C TYR A 96 1.75 1.56 -10.88
N PHE A 97 1.71 0.40 -11.54
CA PHE A 97 1.11 -0.82 -11.03
C PHE A 97 2.16 -1.90 -10.84
N PHE A 98 2.09 -2.59 -9.72
CA PHE A 98 2.80 -3.84 -9.50
C PHE A 98 1.97 -4.99 -10.05
N LYS A 99 2.58 -5.85 -10.87
CA LYS A 99 1.93 -7.03 -11.49
C LYS A 99 1.69 -8.14 -10.47
N LEU A 100 0.90 -7.88 -9.43
CA LEU A 100 0.63 -8.84 -8.36
C LEU A 100 -0.10 -10.09 -8.89
N SER A 101 -0.96 -9.93 -9.90
CA SER A 101 -1.66 -11.04 -10.55
C SER A 101 -0.73 -12.13 -11.08
N LYS A 102 0.45 -11.77 -11.57
CA LYS A 102 1.50 -12.68 -12.06
C LYS A 102 2.04 -13.61 -10.97
N TRP A 103 1.93 -13.24 -9.71
CA TRP A 103 2.54 -13.95 -8.58
C TRP A 103 1.63 -15.02 -7.97
N ARG A 104 0.36 -15.07 -8.35
CA ARG A 104 -0.63 -16.00 -7.78
C ARG A 104 -0.13 -17.44 -7.67
N ASN A 105 0.27 -18.05 -8.78
CA ASN A 105 0.68 -19.46 -8.80
C ASN A 105 1.97 -19.68 -8.00
N LYS A 106 2.95 -18.76 -8.13
CA LYS A 106 4.21 -18.83 -7.35
C LYS A 106 3.96 -18.75 -5.85
N LEU A 107 3.03 -17.90 -5.40
CA LEU A 107 2.66 -17.79 -4.00
C LEU A 107 1.99 -19.07 -3.49
N LEU A 108 1.06 -19.63 -4.25
CA LEU A 108 0.39 -20.87 -3.86
C LEU A 108 1.37 -22.07 -3.78
N GLU A 109 2.30 -22.18 -4.72
CA GLU A 109 3.38 -23.18 -4.67
C GLU A 109 4.29 -22.96 -3.46
N PHE A 110 4.66 -21.71 -3.19
CA PHE A 110 5.49 -21.34 -2.04
C PHE A 110 4.81 -21.71 -0.71
N TYR A 111 3.54 -21.36 -0.54
CA TYR A 111 2.79 -21.69 0.68
C TYR A 111 2.63 -23.19 0.87
N LYS A 112 2.38 -23.93 -0.21
CA LYS A 112 2.29 -25.40 -0.17
C LYS A 112 3.61 -26.06 0.25
N SER A 113 4.73 -25.50 -0.20
CA SER A 113 6.07 -26.02 0.12
C SER A 113 6.58 -25.55 1.49
N ASN A 114 5.93 -24.53 2.08
CA ASN A 114 6.35 -23.89 3.33
C ASN A 114 5.14 -23.68 4.26
N GLU A 115 4.51 -24.79 4.68
CA GLU A 115 3.24 -24.74 5.45
C GLU A 115 3.31 -23.95 6.74
N ASN A 116 4.49 -23.83 7.35
CA ASN A 116 4.73 -23.07 8.59
C ASN A 116 5.08 -21.59 8.36
N PHE A 117 5.12 -21.13 7.10
CA PHE A 117 5.44 -19.74 6.78
C PHE A 117 4.37 -18.77 7.30
N ILE A 118 3.11 -19.21 7.31
CA ILE A 118 1.98 -18.42 7.86
C ILE A 118 1.40 -19.20 9.04
N MET A 119 1.41 -18.56 10.21
CA MET A 119 0.89 -19.10 11.46
C MET A 119 -0.12 -18.15 12.10
N PRO A 120 -1.15 -18.62 12.79
CA PRO A 120 -1.59 -20.02 12.92
C PRO A 120 -2.28 -20.54 11.65
N LYS A 121 -2.62 -21.81 11.60
CA LYS A 121 -3.23 -22.49 10.45
C LYS A 121 -4.51 -21.80 9.93
N SER A 122 -5.30 -21.18 10.82
CA SER A 122 -6.47 -20.39 10.42
C SER A 122 -6.08 -19.23 9.47
N ARG A 123 -4.99 -18.52 9.77
CA ARG A 123 -4.48 -17.44 8.93
C ARG A 123 -3.88 -17.93 7.62
N TYR A 124 -3.19 -19.07 7.67
CA TYR A 124 -2.74 -19.76 6.45
C TYR A 124 -3.93 -20.02 5.51
N ASN A 125 -5.00 -20.61 6.03
CA ASN A 125 -6.18 -20.92 5.22
C ASN A 125 -6.85 -19.67 4.63
N GLU A 126 -6.93 -18.58 5.39
CA GLU A 126 -7.46 -17.29 4.90
C GLU A 126 -6.61 -16.74 3.75
N VAL A 127 -5.29 -16.69 3.93
CA VAL A 127 -4.36 -16.16 2.91
C VAL A 127 -4.38 -17.01 1.65
N VAL A 128 -4.32 -18.35 1.79
CA VAL A 128 -4.38 -19.25 0.64
C VAL A 128 -5.68 -19.05 -0.12
N LYS A 129 -6.82 -19.03 0.58
CA LYS A 129 -8.14 -18.81 -0.04
C LYS A 129 -8.22 -17.45 -0.74
N PHE A 130 -7.66 -16.41 -0.15
CA PHE A 130 -7.59 -15.08 -0.76
C PHE A 130 -6.79 -15.12 -2.08
N VAL A 131 -5.60 -15.73 -2.06
CA VAL A 131 -4.75 -15.85 -3.26
C VAL A 131 -5.38 -16.76 -4.32
N GLU A 132 -6.06 -17.84 -3.93
CA GLU A 132 -6.82 -18.73 -4.83
C GLU A 132 -7.97 -18.00 -5.52
N GLY A 133 -8.61 -17.04 -4.83
CA GLY A 133 -9.68 -16.22 -5.38
C GLY A 133 -9.25 -15.30 -6.55
N GLY A 134 -7.94 -15.15 -6.75
CA GLY A 134 -7.33 -14.31 -7.78
C GLY A 134 -6.74 -13.03 -7.19
N LEU A 135 -5.62 -12.61 -7.76
CA LEU A 135 -4.94 -11.37 -7.40
C LEU A 135 -5.08 -10.36 -8.52
N SER A 136 -5.39 -9.12 -8.18
CA SER A 136 -5.39 -7.98 -9.10
C SER A 136 -4.08 -7.21 -8.97
N ASP A 137 -3.66 -6.56 -10.05
CA ASP A 137 -2.49 -5.70 -10.03
C ASP A 137 -2.71 -4.51 -9.10
N LEU A 138 -1.68 -4.15 -8.37
CA LEU A 138 -1.75 -3.19 -7.28
C LEU A 138 -1.18 -1.84 -7.72
N SER A 139 -1.97 -0.77 -7.61
CA SER A 139 -1.48 0.59 -7.81
C SER A 139 -0.53 0.99 -6.68
N ILE A 140 0.72 1.32 -7.03
CA ILE A 140 1.83 1.56 -6.10
C ILE A 140 2.43 2.96 -6.21
N SER A 141 1.78 3.86 -6.93
CA SER A 141 2.17 5.28 -6.97
C SER A 141 0.97 6.21 -6.99
N ARG A 142 1.22 7.48 -6.67
CA ARG A 142 0.26 8.59 -6.76
C ARG A 142 0.95 9.82 -7.33
N ASN A 143 0.20 10.63 -8.07
CA ASN A 143 0.64 11.94 -8.56
C ASN A 143 -0.23 13.09 -8.06
N SER A 144 -1.24 12.80 -7.24
CA SER A 144 -2.17 13.78 -6.69
C SER A 144 -1.59 14.59 -5.52
N PHE A 145 -0.42 14.21 -5.00
CA PHE A 145 0.29 14.91 -3.92
C PHE A 145 1.81 14.76 -4.04
N ASP A 146 2.55 15.71 -3.45
CA ASP A 146 4.01 15.77 -3.56
C ASP A 146 4.78 15.18 -2.39
N TRP A 147 4.10 14.93 -1.27
CA TRP A 147 4.74 14.41 -0.07
C TRP A 147 4.94 12.90 -0.16
N GLY A 148 6.16 12.43 0.10
CA GLY A 148 6.49 11.01 0.11
C GLY A 148 7.82 10.69 -0.57
N ILE A 149 8.05 9.44 -0.87
CA ILE A 149 9.25 8.96 -1.58
C ILE A 149 9.00 9.08 -3.07
N LYS A 150 9.82 9.86 -3.76
CA LYS A 150 9.66 10.06 -5.20
C LYS A 150 10.06 8.81 -5.98
N VAL A 151 9.29 8.52 -7.05
CA VAL A 151 9.66 7.51 -8.04
C VAL A 151 10.94 7.96 -8.75
N PRO A 152 12.00 7.14 -8.81
CA PRO A 152 13.31 7.58 -9.32
C PRO A 152 13.29 8.10 -10.75
N GLU A 153 12.53 7.46 -11.63
CA GLU A 153 12.46 7.79 -13.06
C GLU A 153 11.35 8.81 -13.40
N SER A 154 10.43 9.06 -12.43
CA SER A 154 9.23 9.88 -12.61
C SER A 154 8.92 10.65 -11.33
N PRO A 155 9.68 11.70 -11.01
CA PRO A 155 9.60 12.41 -9.73
C PRO A 155 8.27 13.14 -9.49
N GLU A 156 7.41 13.26 -10.50
CA GLU A 156 6.02 13.69 -10.38
C GLU A 156 5.14 12.66 -9.66
N HIS A 157 5.58 11.39 -9.60
CA HIS A 157 4.94 10.36 -8.83
C HIS A 157 5.61 10.16 -7.46
N VAL A 158 4.78 9.82 -6.48
CA VAL A 158 5.18 9.41 -5.13
C VAL A 158 4.88 7.92 -4.96
N ILE A 159 5.83 7.18 -4.41
CA ILE A 159 5.65 5.75 -4.10
C ILE A 159 4.58 5.64 -3.01
N TYR A 160 3.60 4.77 -3.24
CA TYR A 160 2.47 4.59 -2.34
C TYR A 160 2.79 3.59 -1.22
N VAL A 161 2.06 3.70 -0.11
CA VAL A 161 2.29 2.98 1.15
C VAL A 161 2.43 1.46 1.00
N TRP A 162 1.80 0.85 0.02
CA TRP A 162 1.90 -0.59 -0.23
C TRP A 162 3.31 -1.08 -0.58
N LEU A 163 4.17 -0.21 -1.07
CA LEU A 163 5.59 -0.52 -1.31
C LEU A 163 6.51 0.18 -0.32
N ASP A 164 6.10 1.34 0.18
CA ASP A 164 6.88 2.19 1.08
C ASP A 164 6.90 1.64 2.52
N ALA A 165 5.82 1.06 3.00
CA ALA A 165 5.64 0.72 4.42
C ALA A 165 5.46 -0.79 4.71
N LEU A 166 5.57 -1.66 3.72
CA LEU A 166 5.49 -3.13 3.89
C LEU A 166 6.89 -3.79 3.67
#